data_297960c697f78b4474bfa7fdd59dece5
#
_entry.id   297960c697f78b4474bfa7fdd59dece5
#
_cell.length_a   1.000
_cell.length_b   1.000
_cell.length_c   1.000
_cell.angle_alpha   90.00
_cell.angle_beta   90.00
_cell.angle_gamma   90.00
#
_symmetry.space_group_name_H-M   'P 1'
#
loop_
_entity.id
_entity.type
_entity.pdbx_description
1 polymer ?
#
loop_
_entity_poly.entity_id
_entity_poly.type
_entity_poly.pdbx_seq_one_letter_code
_entity_poly.pdbx_strand_id
1 'polypeptide(L)'
;ACRGYLMTYSRNFLDSINIPAADFLSIYMIFSTMPCISLTDEEASHLHRVGELLADAVRYAGANPYNTRIVTSLFSAFFYTLMSMLNLKLPSRPEPDRQSRTDALMVEFIRILSAECERERSVEFYASKLGISPKYLSLICKKKTGKNASKIIDDVVIHRAKDLLRQTGLSIQEVADRLNFVSQSFFGKYFKQRVGISPSRYKAND
;
A
#
# COMPACT_ATOMS: atom_id res chain seq x y z
N ALA A 1 -19.87 20.54 19.35
CA ALA A 1 -20.20 19.95 18.04
C ALA A 1 -18.92 19.25 17.51
N CYS A 2 -19.01 17.97 17.23
CA CYS A 2 -17.90 17.24 16.62
C CYS A 2 -17.89 17.59 15.12
N ARG A 3 -16.77 18.09 14.60
CA ARG A 3 -16.56 18.29 13.17
C ARG A 3 -15.64 17.19 12.67
N GLY A 4 -15.96 16.57 11.55
CA GLY A 4 -15.13 15.49 10.99
C GLY A 4 -15.37 15.30 9.49
N TYR A 5 -14.48 14.54 8.85
CA TYR A 5 -14.62 14.12 7.47
C TYR A 5 -14.83 12.62 7.42
N LEU A 6 -15.73 12.19 6.56
CA LEU A 6 -15.85 10.80 6.15
C LEU A 6 -15.35 10.71 4.71
N MET A 7 -14.31 9.92 4.51
CA MET A 7 -13.71 9.72 3.19
C MET A 7 -14.04 8.33 2.67
N THR A 8 -14.75 8.26 1.55
CA THR A 8 -15.07 7.01 0.85
C THR A 8 -14.45 7.05 -0.54
N TYR A 9 -13.88 5.93 -0.99
CA TYR A 9 -13.23 5.83 -2.29
C TYR A 9 -13.55 4.50 -2.96
N SER A 10 -13.65 4.51 -4.29
CA SER A 10 -13.84 3.30 -5.07
C SER A 10 -12.50 2.54 -5.23
N ARG A 11 -12.60 1.23 -5.55
CA ARG A 11 -11.42 0.42 -5.85
C ARG A 11 -10.65 0.97 -7.07
N ASN A 12 -11.37 1.40 -8.09
CA ASN A 12 -10.77 1.97 -9.30
C ASN A 12 -9.99 3.26 -8.99
N PHE A 13 -10.47 4.08 -8.05
CA PHE A 13 -9.75 5.26 -7.59
C PHE A 13 -8.44 4.88 -6.90
N LEU A 14 -8.44 3.86 -6.02
CA LEU A 14 -7.21 3.36 -5.40
C LEU A 14 -6.21 2.84 -6.44
N ASP A 15 -6.68 2.15 -7.46
CA ASP A 15 -5.82 1.66 -8.55
C ASP A 15 -5.24 2.80 -9.42
N SER A 16 -5.86 3.99 -9.39
CA SER A 16 -5.39 5.20 -10.10
C SER A 16 -4.38 6.04 -9.30
N ILE A 17 -4.24 5.78 -8.00
CA ILE A 17 -3.32 6.51 -7.13
C ILE A 17 -1.97 5.80 -7.09
N ASN A 18 -0.90 6.57 -7.15
CA ASN A 18 0.46 6.04 -7.07
C ASN A 18 0.95 5.93 -5.61
N ILE A 19 0.14 5.29 -4.73
CA ILE A 19 0.53 4.96 -3.36
C ILE A 19 0.81 3.46 -3.29
N PRO A 20 2.01 3.02 -2.83
CA PRO A 20 2.34 1.62 -2.71
C PRO A 20 1.31 0.85 -1.87
N ALA A 21 0.93 -0.34 -2.32
CA ALA A 21 -0.03 -1.19 -1.60
C ALA A 21 0.45 -1.52 -0.16
N ALA A 22 1.76 -1.55 0.06
CA ALA A 22 2.36 -1.73 1.38
C ALA A 22 2.05 -0.56 2.33
N ASP A 23 2.00 0.67 1.82
CA ASP A 23 1.68 1.85 2.64
C ASP A 23 0.20 1.85 3.03
N PHE A 24 -0.71 1.48 2.11
CA PHE A 24 -2.12 1.27 2.44
C PHE A 24 -2.31 0.16 3.47
N LEU A 25 -1.57 -0.93 3.34
CA LEU A 25 -1.63 -2.04 4.28
C LEU A 25 -1.09 -1.62 5.66
N SER A 26 -0.05 -0.80 5.69
CA SER A 26 0.51 -0.21 6.92
C SER A 26 -0.55 0.63 7.66
N ILE A 27 -1.24 1.54 6.97
CA ILE A 27 -2.35 2.31 7.56
C ILE A 27 -3.46 1.39 8.06
N TYR A 28 -3.90 0.43 7.26
CA TYR A 28 -4.94 -0.51 7.66
C TYR A 28 -4.56 -1.25 8.95
N MET A 29 -3.30 -1.70 9.05
CA MET A 29 -2.80 -2.39 10.24
C MET A 29 -2.76 -1.47 11.47
N ILE A 30 -2.29 -0.22 11.30
CA ILE A 30 -2.27 0.78 12.38
C ILE A 30 -3.68 1.00 12.91
N PHE A 31 -4.66 1.27 12.05
CA PHE A 31 -6.05 1.49 12.48
C PHE A 31 -6.75 0.23 12.98
N SER A 32 -6.30 -0.97 12.59
CA SER A 32 -6.80 -2.23 13.15
C SER A 32 -6.34 -2.46 14.60
N THR A 33 -5.20 -1.89 14.98
CA THR A 33 -4.64 -1.99 16.34
C THR A 33 -4.95 -0.75 17.19
N MET A 34 -4.99 0.42 16.56
CA MET A 34 -5.25 1.71 17.18
C MET A 34 -6.36 2.44 16.40
N PRO A 35 -7.66 2.13 16.69
CA PRO A 35 -8.77 2.68 15.92
C PRO A 35 -8.93 4.21 16.11
N CYS A 36 -8.33 4.77 17.15
CA CYS A 36 -8.35 6.20 17.44
C CYS A 36 -6.93 6.68 17.71
N ILE A 37 -6.57 7.82 17.14
CA ILE A 37 -5.29 8.48 17.33
C ILE A 37 -5.55 9.91 17.81
N SER A 38 -4.92 10.30 18.90
CA SER A 38 -4.95 11.67 19.36
C SER A 38 -3.97 12.52 18.56
N LEU A 39 -4.46 13.59 17.97
CA LEU A 39 -3.66 14.60 17.29
C LEU A 39 -3.50 15.82 18.19
N THR A 40 -2.38 16.51 18.09
CA THR A 40 -2.26 17.86 18.66
C THR A 40 -3.11 18.85 17.87
N ASP A 41 -3.40 20.01 18.41
CA ASP A 41 -4.17 21.04 17.69
C ASP A 41 -3.47 21.49 16.40
N GLU A 42 -2.13 21.53 16.40
CA GLU A 42 -1.34 21.84 15.22
C GLU A 42 -1.42 20.75 14.14
N GLU A 43 -1.27 19.49 14.53
CA GLU A 43 -1.42 18.32 13.62
C GLU A 43 -2.83 18.26 13.06
N ALA A 44 -3.85 18.43 13.92
CA ALA A 44 -5.24 18.43 13.49
C ALA A 44 -5.53 19.58 12.52
N SER A 45 -5.03 20.78 12.77
CA SER A 45 -5.16 21.95 11.90
C SER A 45 -4.45 21.72 10.56
N HIS A 46 -3.26 21.11 10.57
CA HIS A 46 -2.52 20.80 9.35
C HIS A 46 -3.30 19.78 8.48
N LEU A 47 -3.72 18.67 9.07
CA LEU A 47 -4.47 17.61 8.36
C LEU A 47 -5.82 18.13 7.84
N HIS A 48 -6.47 19.00 8.61
CA HIS A 48 -7.72 19.65 8.21
C HIS A 48 -7.55 20.51 6.96
N ARG A 49 -6.51 21.36 6.88
CA ARG A 49 -6.24 22.18 5.68
C ARG A 49 -6.04 21.34 4.42
N VAL A 50 -5.27 20.26 4.52
CA VAL A 50 -5.07 19.34 3.38
C VAL A 50 -6.37 18.64 3.00
N GLY A 51 -7.18 18.25 4.00
CA GLY A 51 -8.50 17.64 3.81
C GLY A 51 -9.49 18.58 3.13
N GLU A 52 -9.50 19.88 3.48
CA GLU A 52 -10.36 20.89 2.85
C GLU A 52 -9.98 21.08 1.37
N LEU A 53 -8.70 21.20 1.03
CA LEU A 53 -8.25 21.29 -0.34
C LEU A 53 -8.68 20.08 -1.18
N LEU A 54 -8.59 18.87 -0.61
CA LEU A 54 -9.05 17.66 -1.26
C LEU A 54 -10.58 17.66 -1.44
N ALA A 55 -11.33 18.05 -0.42
CA ALA A 55 -12.79 18.13 -0.48
C ALA A 55 -13.26 19.15 -1.53
N ASP A 56 -12.59 20.28 -1.63
CA ASP A 56 -12.88 21.29 -2.65
C ASP A 56 -12.57 20.77 -4.06
N ALA A 57 -11.41 20.12 -4.26
CA ALA A 57 -11.05 19.53 -5.55
C ALA A 57 -12.07 18.47 -6.00
N VAL A 58 -12.64 17.68 -5.08
CA VAL A 58 -13.71 16.71 -5.37
C VAL A 58 -15.03 17.43 -5.69
N ARG A 59 -15.37 18.50 -4.97
CA ARG A 59 -16.59 19.27 -5.15
C ARG A 59 -16.63 20.01 -6.50
N TYR A 60 -15.51 20.57 -6.91
CA TYR A 60 -15.36 21.31 -8.17
C TYR A 60 -14.89 20.42 -9.33
N ALA A 61 -15.16 19.10 -9.26
CA ALA A 61 -14.84 18.09 -10.27
C ALA A 61 -15.63 18.26 -11.58
N GLY A 62 -15.72 19.48 -12.10
CA GLY A 62 -16.31 19.77 -13.41
C GLY A 62 -15.48 19.25 -14.59
N ALA A 63 -15.75 19.73 -15.79
CA ALA A 63 -15.11 19.31 -17.05
C ALA A 63 -13.59 19.68 -17.17
N ASN A 64 -12.87 19.84 -16.06
CA ASN A 64 -11.44 20.11 -16.05
C ASN A 64 -10.65 18.81 -16.31
N PRO A 65 -9.89 18.73 -17.43
CA PRO A 65 -9.12 17.54 -17.79
C PRO A 65 -8.03 17.19 -16.75
N TYR A 66 -7.63 18.13 -15.91
CA TYR A 66 -6.63 17.93 -14.86
C TYR A 66 -7.23 17.51 -13.51
N ASN A 67 -8.56 17.48 -13.39
CA ASN A 67 -9.20 17.27 -12.08
C ASN A 67 -8.82 15.93 -11.44
N THR A 68 -8.80 14.84 -12.19
CA THR A 68 -8.40 13.52 -11.67
C THR A 68 -6.96 13.57 -11.12
N ARG A 69 -6.04 14.26 -11.81
CA ARG A 69 -4.65 14.40 -11.36
C ARG A 69 -4.56 15.27 -10.09
N ILE A 70 -5.34 16.34 -10.01
CA ILE A 70 -5.41 17.19 -8.82
C ILE A 70 -5.91 16.38 -7.62
N VAL A 71 -7.03 15.68 -7.76
CA VAL A 71 -7.63 14.87 -6.69
C VAL A 71 -6.68 13.75 -6.24
N THR A 72 -6.06 13.01 -7.15
CA THR A 72 -5.12 11.94 -6.80
C THR A 72 -3.85 12.48 -6.11
N SER A 73 -3.34 13.64 -6.53
CA SER A 73 -2.18 14.29 -5.89
C SER A 73 -2.51 14.79 -4.49
N LEU A 74 -3.66 15.44 -4.30
CA LEU A 74 -4.11 15.90 -2.99
C LEU A 74 -4.43 14.74 -2.05
N PHE A 75 -5.01 13.66 -2.57
CA PHE A 75 -5.22 12.44 -1.78
C PHE A 75 -3.89 11.84 -1.33
N SER A 76 -2.89 11.77 -2.22
CA SER A 76 -1.56 11.29 -1.87
C SER A 76 -0.90 12.19 -0.81
N ALA A 77 -1.03 13.51 -0.94
CA ALA A 77 -0.53 14.46 0.06
C ALA A 77 -1.21 14.25 1.42
N PHE A 78 -2.54 14.11 1.44
CA PHE A 78 -3.30 13.83 2.66
C PHE A 78 -2.84 12.50 3.31
N PHE A 79 -2.72 11.45 2.49
CA PHE A 79 -2.29 10.13 2.93
C PHE A 79 -0.90 10.17 3.58
N TYR A 80 0.09 10.76 2.91
CA TYR A 80 1.45 10.82 3.46
C TYR A 80 1.59 11.77 4.65
N THR A 81 0.79 12.85 4.71
CA THR A 81 0.68 13.69 5.91
C THR A 81 0.20 12.86 7.09
N LEU A 82 -0.85 12.08 6.91
CA LEU A 82 -1.36 11.18 7.95
C LEU A 82 -0.31 10.13 8.34
N MET A 83 0.34 9.48 7.35
CA MET A 83 1.42 8.50 7.61
C MET A 83 2.57 9.09 8.41
N SER A 84 3.00 10.32 8.11
CA SER A 84 4.05 11.01 8.85
C SER A 84 3.69 11.20 10.33
N MET A 85 2.45 11.63 10.60
CA MET A 85 1.96 11.80 11.97
C MET A 85 1.86 10.45 12.71
N LEU A 86 1.45 9.39 12.00
CA LEU A 86 1.34 8.05 12.55
C LEU A 86 2.69 7.45 12.92
N ASN A 87 3.69 7.57 12.05
CA ASN A 87 5.03 7.05 12.32
C ASN A 87 5.69 7.66 13.55
N LEU A 88 5.39 8.91 13.86
CA LEU A 88 5.88 9.59 15.07
C LEU A 88 5.20 9.09 16.36
N LYS A 89 4.01 8.47 16.25
CA LYS A 89 3.18 8.04 17.39
C LYS A 89 3.18 6.53 17.62
N LEU A 90 3.76 5.76 16.70
CA LEU A 90 3.89 4.31 16.88
C LEU A 90 4.89 4.05 18.03
N PRO A 91 4.48 3.29 19.07
CA PRO A 91 5.41 2.92 20.14
C PRO A 91 6.55 2.08 19.56
N SER A 92 7.78 2.42 19.90
CA SER A 92 9.00 1.74 19.45
C SER A 92 9.09 0.27 19.92
N ARG A 93 8.21 -0.16 20.83
CA ARG A 93 8.03 -1.54 21.27
C ARG A 93 6.61 -1.74 21.82
N PRO A 94 5.84 -2.69 21.29
CA PRO A 94 4.56 -3.08 21.88
C PRO A 94 4.78 -3.86 23.18
N GLU A 95 3.94 -3.62 24.18
CA GLU A 95 3.82 -4.42 25.39
C GLU A 95 3.47 -5.91 25.09
N PRO A 96 3.87 -6.90 25.92
CA PRO A 96 3.89 -8.32 25.56
C PRO A 96 2.54 -9.04 25.74
N ASP A 97 1.45 -8.49 25.24
CA ASP A 97 0.20 -9.25 25.11
C ASP A 97 0.19 -10.04 23.79
N ARG A 98 -0.46 -11.19 23.77
CA ARG A 98 -0.52 -12.12 22.63
C ARG A 98 -1.11 -11.47 21.37
N GLN A 99 -2.03 -10.52 21.55
CA GLN A 99 -2.62 -9.70 20.49
C GLN A 99 -1.56 -8.73 19.94
N SER A 100 -0.84 -8.05 20.83
CA SER A 100 0.26 -7.13 20.52
C SER A 100 1.39 -7.83 19.74
N ARG A 101 1.73 -9.09 20.07
CA ARG A 101 2.77 -9.83 19.36
C ARG A 101 2.42 -10.13 17.90
N THR A 102 1.17 -10.50 17.61
CA THR A 102 0.73 -10.74 16.22
C THR A 102 0.67 -9.47 15.42
N ASP A 103 0.33 -8.33 16.06
CA ASP A 103 0.30 -7.02 15.43
C ASP A 103 1.72 -6.54 15.11
N ALA A 104 2.65 -6.68 16.05
CA ALA A 104 4.06 -6.38 15.83
C ALA A 104 4.67 -7.22 14.69
N LEU A 105 4.37 -8.53 14.64
CA LEU A 105 4.81 -9.40 13.54
C LEU A 105 4.24 -8.97 12.19
N MET A 106 3.00 -8.49 12.16
CA MET A 106 2.37 -8.04 10.93
C MET A 106 2.97 -6.71 10.44
N VAL A 107 3.19 -5.75 11.34
CA VAL A 107 3.88 -4.48 11.01
C VAL A 107 5.28 -4.76 10.48
N GLU A 108 6.04 -5.64 11.15
CA GLU A 108 7.39 -6.00 10.70
C GLU A 108 7.39 -6.76 9.38
N PHE A 109 6.40 -7.65 9.15
CA PHE A 109 6.19 -8.29 7.84
C PHE A 109 6.02 -7.27 6.73
N ILE A 110 5.15 -6.27 6.93
CA ILE A 110 4.90 -5.22 5.93
C ILE A 110 6.15 -4.38 5.69
N ARG A 111 6.88 -4.04 6.75
CA ARG A 111 8.14 -3.30 6.64
C ARG A 111 9.17 -4.04 5.79
N ILE A 112 9.37 -5.34 6.05
CA ILE A 112 10.28 -6.18 5.27
C ILE A 112 9.78 -6.34 3.84
N LEU A 113 8.46 -6.55 3.65
CA LEU A 113 7.86 -6.70 2.33
C LEU A 113 8.03 -5.44 1.47
N SER A 114 7.86 -4.25 2.05
CA SER A 114 8.08 -2.98 1.35
C SER A 114 9.54 -2.81 0.89
N ALA A 115 10.50 -3.28 1.69
CA ALA A 115 11.92 -3.18 1.38
C ALA A 115 12.40 -4.22 0.35
N GLU A 116 11.81 -5.43 0.38
CA GLU A 116 12.35 -6.60 -0.34
C GLU A 116 11.46 -7.09 -1.50
N CYS A 117 10.27 -6.50 -1.72
CA CYS A 117 9.30 -6.99 -2.70
C CYS A 117 9.81 -7.03 -4.14
N GLU A 118 10.81 -6.22 -4.48
CA GLU A 118 11.46 -6.25 -5.80
C GLU A 118 12.37 -7.47 -5.96
N ARG A 119 12.92 -8.01 -4.87
CA ARG A 119 13.90 -9.09 -4.88
C ARG A 119 13.33 -10.44 -4.51
N GLU A 120 12.41 -10.44 -3.53
CA GLU A 120 11.92 -11.65 -2.87
C GLU A 120 10.40 -11.78 -2.92
N ARG A 121 9.92 -12.99 -3.21
CA ARG A 121 8.49 -13.31 -3.33
C ARG A 121 8.05 -14.52 -2.52
N SER A 122 9.01 -15.26 -1.93
CA SER A 122 8.68 -16.47 -1.19
C SER A 122 8.19 -16.16 0.22
N VAL A 123 7.15 -16.84 0.66
CA VAL A 123 6.64 -16.72 2.04
C VAL A 123 7.69 -17.16 3.05
N GLU A 124 8.50 -18.14 2.66
CA GLU A 124 9.59 -18.71 3.46
C GLU A 124 10.63 -17.66 3.82
N PHE A 125 11.01 -16.80 2.87
CA PHE A 125 11.94 -15.70 3.10
C PHE A 125 11.42 -14.76 4.19
N TYR A 126 10.21 -14.27 4.05
CA TYR A 126 9.62 -13.34 5.02
C TYR A 126 9.41 -13.98 6.38
N ALA A 127 8.95 -15.22 6.42
CA ALA A 127 8.76 -15.97 7.65
C ALA A 127 10.09 -16.19 8.40
N SER A 128 11.16 -16.53 7.67
CA SER A 128 12.52 -16.67 8.22
C SER A 128 13.02 -15.35 8.82
N LYS A 129 12.85 -14.22 8.14
CA LYS A 129 13.22 -12.89 8.65
C LYS A 129 12.49 -12.54 9.96
N LEU A 130 11.26 -13.03 10.12
CA LEU A 130 10.43 -12.82 11.31
C LEU A 130 10.67 -13.87 12.42
N GLY A 131 11.49 -14.89 12.18
CA GLY A 131 11.73 -15.97 13.12
C GLY A 131 10.49 -16.84 13.38
N ILE A 132 9.59 -17.00 12.39
CA ILE A 132 8.36 -17.79 12.50
C ILE A 132 8.21 -18.75 11.31
N SER A 133 7.28 -19.71 11.42
CA SER A 133 6.98 -20.61 10.30
C SER A 133 6.14 -19.93 9.22
N PRO A 134 6.28 -20.34 7.92
CA PRO A 134 5.46 -19.83 6.81
C PRO A 134 3.95 -20.02 7.04
N LYS A 135 3.58 -21.16 7.65
CA LYS A 135 2.20 -21.48 8.03
C LYS A 135 1.66 -20.49 9.05
N TYR A 136 2.46 -20.12 10.04
CA TYR A 136 2.07 -19.16 11.08
C TYR A 136 1.96 -17.74 10.52
N LEU A 137 2.89 -17.33 9.67
CA LEU A 137 2.79 -16.05 8.95
C LEU A 137 1.49 -15.96 8.14
N SER A 138 1.18 -17.00 7.34
CA SER A 138 -0.06 -17.06 6.55
C SER A 138 -1.32 -17.04 7.42
N LEU A 139 -1.29 -17.67 8.59
CA LEU A 139 -2.40 -17.66 9.56
C LEU A 139 -2.63 -16.25 10.11
N ILE A 140 -1.56 -15.57 10.54
CA ILE A 140 -1.62 -14.17 11.03
C ILE A 140 -2.20 -13.26 9.93
N CYS A 141 -1.65 -13.33 8.72
CA CYS A 141 -2.12 -12.55 7.58
C CYS A 141 -3.62 -12.77 7.33
N LYS A 142 -4.05 -14.04 7.27
CA LYS A 142 -5.46 -14.39 7.02
C LYS A 142 -6.38 -13.87 8.12
N LYS A 143 -5.96 -13.98 9.38
CA LYS A 143 -6.74 -13.48 10.53
C LYS A 143 -6.90 -11.96 10.49
N LYS A 144 -5.84 -11.23 10.09
CA LYS A 144 -5.83 -9.76 10.11
C LYS A 144 -6.40 -9.10 8.86
N THR A 145 -6.20 -9.70 7.67
CA THR A 145 -6.54 -9.08 6.38
C THR A 145 -7.54 -9.88 5.53
N GLY A 146 -7.90 -11.08 5.96
CA GLY A 146 -8.67 -12.02 5.15
C GLY A 146 -7.86 -12.72 4.03
N LYS A 147 -6.60 -12.31 3.80
CA LYS A 147 -5.72 -12.85 2.76
C LYS A 147 -4.55 -13.61 3.38
N ASN A 148 -4.08 -14.68 2.73
CA ASN A 148 -2.84 -15.35 3.15
C ASN A 148 -1.59 -14.52 2.76
N ALA A 149 -0.43 -14.87 3.33
CA ALA A 149 0.82 -14.14 3.10
C ALA A 149 1.22 -14.08 1.62
N SER A 150 1.07 -15.19 0.88
CA SER A 150 1.38 -15.23 -0.56
C SER A 150 0.55 -14.22 -1.34
N LYS A 151 -0.76 -14.10 -1.04
CA LYS A 151 -1.64 -13.15 -1.74
C LYS A 151 -1.27 -11.69 -1.43
N ILE A 152 -0.85 -11.40 -0.19
CA ILE A 152 -0.38 -10.06 0.18
C ILE A 152 0.92 -9.71 -0.56
N ILE A 153 1.87 -10.64 -0.61
CA ILE A 153 3.13 -10.48 -1.36
C ILE A 153 2.82 -10.24 -2.85
N ASP A 154 1.95 -11.07 -3.43
CA ASP A 154 1.53 -10.90 -4.83
C ASP A 154 0.92 -9.52 -5.10
N ASP A 155 0.02 -9.05 -4.23
CA ASP A 155 -0.63 -7.75 -4.39
C ASP A 155 0.39 -6.60 -4.38
N VAL A 156 1.40 -6.66 -3.48
CA VAL A 156 2.48 -5.66 -3.39
C VAL A 156 3.39 -5.72 -4.62
N VAL A 157 3.83 -6.91 -5.04
CA VAL A 157 4.69 -7.08 -6.22
C VAL A 157 3.99 -6.63 -7.50
N ILE A 158 2.70 -6.94 -7.65
CA ILE A 158 1.91 -6.50 -8.82
C ILE A 158 1.73 -4.97 -8.82
N HIS A 159 1.51 -4.36 -7.66
CA HIS A 159 1.44 -2.90 -7.58
C HIS A 159 2.76 -2.28 -8.03
N ARG A 160 3.89 -2.76 -7.51
CA ARG A 160 5.21 -2.31 -7.92
C ARG A 160 5.50 -2.54 -9.40
N ALA A 161 5.05 -3.68 -9.95
CA ALA A 161 5.16 -3.97 -11.38
C ALA A 161 4.38 -2.95 -12.24
N LYS A 162 3.17 -2.60 -11.83
CA LYS A 162 2.35 -1.56 -12.49
C LYS A 162 3.05 -0.21 -12.49
N ASP A 163 3.63 0.21 -11.36
CA ASP A 163 4.37 1.47 -11.24
C ASP A 163 5.58 1.51 -12.18
N LEU A 164 6.35 0.42 -12.24
CA LEU A 164 7.50 0.32 -13.15
C LEU A 164 7.07 0.31 -14.63
N LEU A 165 5.94 -0.34 -14.96
CA LEU A 165 5.42 -0.38 -16.32
C LEU A 165 4.93 1.00 -16.80
N ARG A 166 4.46 1.86 -15.87
CA ARG A 166 4.05 3.24 -16.17
C ARG A 166 5.24 4.19 -16.38
N GLN A 167 6.41 3.85 -15.90
CA GLN A 167 7.61 4.65 -16.12
C GLN A 167 7.97 4.65 -17.60
N THR A 168 7.99 5.84 -18.21
CA THR A 168 8.43 6.02 -19.58
C THR A 168 9.91 5.63 -19.72
N GLY A 169 10.23 4.77 -20.68
CA GLY A 169 11.59 4.35 -20.99
C GLY A 169 11.97 2.95 -20.54
N LEU A 170 11.27 2.32 -19.59
CA LEU A 170 11.57 0.94 -19.22
C LEU A 170 10.92 -0.06 -20.19
N SER A 171 11.70 -1.00 -20.72
CA SER A 171 11.19 -2.16 -21.45
C SER A 171 10.56 -3.18 -20.49
N ILE A 172 9.76 -4.10 -21.03
CA ILE A 172 9.17 -5.20 -20.23
C ILE A 172 10.27 -6.10 -19.64
N GLN A 173 11.39 -6.27 -20.35
CA GLN A 173 12.55 -7.03 -19.88
C GLN A 173 13.18 -6.33 -18.67
N GLU A 174 13.44 -5.02 -18.75
CA GLU A 174 14.03 -4.26 -17.66
C GLU A 174 13.13 -4.25 -16.41
N VAL A 175 11.80 -4.22 -16.58
CA VAL A 175 10.86 -4.37 -15.45
C VAL A 175 10.98 -5.76 -14.84
N ALA A 176 11.06 -6.82 -15.67
CA ALA A 176 11.23 -8.18 -15.17
C ALA A 176 12.54 -8.34 -14.39
N ASP A 177 13.63 -7.76 -14.91
CA ASP A 177 14.96 -7.80 -14.28
C ASP A 177 14.98 -7.03 -12.95
N ARG A 178 14.39 -5.82 -12.90
CA ARG A 178 14.26 -5.04 -11.65
C ARG A 178 13.48 -5.76 -10.58
N LEU A 179 12.45 -6.48 -10.98
CA LEU A 179 11.62 -7.28 -10.07
C LEU A 179 12.23 -8.69 -9.83
N ASN A 180 13.47 -8.91 -10.23
CA ASN A 180 14.18 -10.16 -10.02
C ASN A 180 13.42 -11.42 -10.53
N PHE A 181 12.79 -11.32 -11.70
CA PHE A 181 12.21 -12.48 -12.38
C PHE A 181 13.25 -13.17 -13.24
N VAL A 182 13.22 -14.50 -13.26
CA VAL A 182 14.14 -15.35 -14.03
C VAL A 182 14.13 -15.02 -15.53
N SER A 183 12.98 -14.54 -16.06
CA SER A 183 12.83 -14.13 -17.45
C SER A 183 11.61 -13.23 -17.63
N GLN A 184 11.62 -12.45 -18.72
CA GLN A 184 10.45 -11.68 -19.16
C GLN A 184 9.21 -12.56 -19.36
N SER A 185 9.38 -13.78 -19.89
CA SER A 185 8.27 -14.72 -20.12
C SER A 185 7.62 -15.16 -18.80
N PHE A 186 8.44 -15.40 -17.77
CA PHE A 186 7.95 -15.78 -16.46
C PHE A 186 7.22 -14.61 -15.79
N PHE A 187 7.79 -13.41 -15.85
CA PHE A 187 7.11 -12.18 -15.42
C PHE A 187 5.77 -11.98 -16.15
N GLY A 188 5.76 -12.15 -17.48
CA GLY A 188 4.55 -11.98 -18.28
C GLY A 188 3.42 -12.93 -17.86
N LYS A 189 3.73 -14.21 -17.58
CA LYS A 189 2.75 -15.19 -17.07
C LYS A 189 2.27 -14.81 -15.67
N TYR A 190 3.20 -14.46 -14.76
CA TYR A 190 2.89 -14.05 -13.39
C TYR A 190 1.96 -12.84 -13.36
N PHE A 191 2.29 -11.80 -14.14
CA PHE A 191 1.50 -10.57 -14.20
C PHE A 191 0.12 -10.84 -14.81
N LYS A 192 0.04 -11.53 -15.96
CA LYS A 192 -1.23 -11.83 -16.64
C LYS A 192 -2.17 -12.66 -15.76
N GLN A 193 -1.65 -13.63 -15.02
CA GLN A 193 -2.47 -14.46 -14.11
C GLN A 193 -3.13 -13.62 -13.00
N ARG A 194 -2.49 -12.53 -12.56
CA ARG A 194 -2.96 -11.71 -11.43
C ARG A 194 -3.72 -10.46 -11.84
N VAL A 195 -3.41 -9.91 -13.00
CA VAL A 195 -4.00 -8.66 -13.53
C VAL A 195 -5.05 -8.93 -14.63
N GLY A 196 -5.00 -10.11 -15.26
CA GLY A 196 -5.91 -10.50 -16.35
C GLY A 196 -5.40 -10.15 -17.76
N ILE A 197 -4.49 -9.18 -17.90
CA ILE A 197 -3.89 -8.76 -19.18
C ILE A 197 -2.36 -8.84 -19.12
N SER A 198 -1.73 -8.93 -20.31
CA SER A 198 -0.26 -8.97 -20.38
C SER A 198 0.38 -7.62 -19.97
N PRO A 199 1.65 -7.62 -19.50
CA PRO A 199 2.38 -6.38 -19.21
C PRO A 199 2.43 -5.42 -20.40
N SER A 200 2.63 -5.93 -21.61
CA SER A 200 2.68 -5.11 -22.83
C SER A 200 1.34 -4.42 -23.09
N ARG A 201 0.22 -5.14 -22.94
CA ARG A 201 -1.12 -4.55 -23.07
C ARG A 201 -1.43 -3.57 -21.96
N TYR A 202 -0.98 -3.85 -20.75
CA TYR A 202 -1.13 -2.92 -19.61
C TYR A 202 -0.40 -1.60 -19.89
N LYS A 203 0.86 -1.67 -20.36
CA LYS A 203 1.69 -0.51 -20.69
C LYS A 203 1.16 0.31 -21.86
N ALA A 204 0.50 -0.31 -22.83
CA ALA A 204 -0.07 0.38 -23.99
C ALA A 204 -1.41 1.08 -23.68
N ASN A 205 -2.08 0.73 -22.59
CA ASN A 205 -3.38 1.30 -22.18
C ASN A 205 -3.26 2.44 -21.16
N ASP A 206 -2.04 2.77 -20.72
CA ASP A 206 -1.71 3.89 -19.84
C ASP A 206 -1.19 5.09 -20.65
#